data_a8f3dabc6f913eaa7b5a8775a32edffe
#
_entry.id   a8f3dabc6f913eaa7b5a8775a32edffe
#
_cell.length_a   1.000
_cell.length_b   1.000
_cell.length_c   1.000
_cell.angle_alpha   90.00
_cell.angle_beta   90.00
_cell.angle_gamma   90.00
#
_symmetry.space_group_name_H-M   'P 1'
#
loop_
_entity.id
_entity.type
_entity.pdbx_description
1 polymer ?
#
loop_
_entity_poly.entity_id
_entity_poly.type
_entity_poly.pdbx_seq_one_letter_code
_entity_poly.pdbx_strand_id
1 'polypeptide(L)'
;MKRIVCLIAALTLLLALPACRADTGVGRTFRVGVALYQQEDTFIETVTRELQRAALETGDGQGIKINLYIADGKESQATQNEQVDRFLERGYDVICVNVVDRTAAAVIIDKAQAADVPVIFFNREPVEEDLRRWKHAYYVGLPAGDAGVLQGELVLDAWQSRRDELDRNGDGVLQYVMLEGEPGHQDALLRTEYSISTLIKAGVSTEKLASAATNWQRGQAGIRMSQWLREFG
;
A
#
# COMPACT_ATOMS: atom_id res chain seq x y z
N MET A 1 55.90 53.05 14.99
CA MET A 1 54.43 52.94 15.18
C MET A 1 53.71 52.74 13.83
N LYS A 2 53.93 53.46 12.75
CA LYS A 2 53.23 53.27 11.46
C LYS A 2 53.41 51.90 10.78
N ARG A 3 54.57 51.22 10.95
CA ARG A 3 54.82 49.87 10.37
C ARG A 3 54.10 48.74 11.11
N ILE A 4 53.85 48.89 12.39
CA ILE A 4 53.13 47.88 13.23
C ILE A 4 51.62 47.97 12.94
N VAL A 5 51.07 49.14 12.72
CA VAL A 5 49.68 49.38 12.39
C VAL A 5 49.33 48.76 11.03
N CYS A 6 50.24 48.86 10.04
CA CYS A 6 50.04 48.22 8.70
C CYS A 6 50.08 46.69 8.76
N LEU A 7 50.88 46.08 9.66
CA LEU A 7 50.96 44.64 9.84
C LEU A 7 49.69 44.07 10.52
N ILE A 8 49.12 44.79 11.45
CA ILE A 8 47.85 44.41 12.13
C ILE A 8 46.69 44.57 11.17
N ALA A 9 46.62 45.58 10.33
CA ALA A 9 45.60 45.79 9.33
C ALA A 9 45.66 44.73 8.22
N ALA A 10 46.83 44.23 7.83
CA ALA A 10 46.99 43.16 6.86
C ALA A 10 46.59 41.78 7.44
N LEU A 11 46.81 41.55 8.73
CA LEU A 11 46.44 40.29 9.40
C LEU A 11 44.93 40.18 9.66
N THR A 12 44.23 41.30 9.90
CA THR A 12 42.77 41.31 10.05
C THR A 12 42.03 41.16 8.70
N LEU A 13 42.64 41.53 7.59
CA LEU A 13 42.06 41.36 6.25
C LEU A 13 42.10 39.87 5.77
N LEU A 14 43.06 39.09 6.28
CA LEU A 14 43.16 37.65 5.98
C LEU A 14 42.14 36.78 6.73
N LEU A 15 41.51 37.30 7.81
CA LEU A 15 40.48 36.60 8.55
C LEU A 15 39.06 36.83 8.05
N ALA A 16 38.86 37.69 7.04
CA ALA A 16 37.58 38.02 6.46
C ALA A 16 37.31 37.31 5.12
N LEU A 17 37.99 36.19 4.85
CA LEU A 17 37.56 35.31 3.77
C LEU A 17 36.23 34.67 4.20
N PRO A 18 35.11 34.96 3.52
CA PRO A 18 33.92 34.15 3.74
C PRO A 18 34.34 32.72 3.42
N ALA A 19 34.30 31.86 4.41
CA ALA A 19 34.31 30.44 4.18
C ALA A 19 33.08 30.18 3.31
N CYS A 20 33.26 30.18 1.99
CA CYS A 20 32.34 29.50 1.10
C CYS A 20 32.30 28.06 1.60
N ARG A 21 31.35 27.77 2.49
CA ARG A 21 30.88 26.41 2.66
C ARG A 21 30.52 25.98 1.25
N ALA A 22 31.42 25.24 0.62
CA ALA A 22 31.04 24.44 -0.52
C ALA A 22 29.81 23.69 -0.02
N ASP A 23 28.65 24.04 -0.50
CA ASP A 23 27.44 23.25 -0.39
C ASP A 23 27.81 21.95 -1.11
N THR A 24 28.37 21.01 -0.31
CA THR A 24 28.62 19.67 -0.77
C THR A 24 27.20 19.18 -1.02
N GLY A 25 26.78 19.13 -2.27
CA GLY A 25 25.44 18.77 -2.75
C GLY A 25 24.95 17.41 -2.29
N VAL A 26 24.98 17.18 -0.98
CA VAL A 26 24.26 16.12 -0.30
C VAL A 26 22.83 16.63 -0.20
N GLY A 27 22.05 16.31 -1.21
CA GLY A 27 20.63 16.60 -1.24
C GLY A 27 19.97 16.19 0.06
N ARG A 28 18.92 16.88 0.45
CA ARG A 28 18.13 16.57 1.66
C ARG A 28 17.83 15.07 1.71
N THR A 29 18.10 14.45 2.84
CA THR A 29 17.75 13.03 3.08
C THR A 29 16.39 12.98 3.76
N PHE A 30 15.44 12.28 3.12
CA PHE A 30 14.14 11.97 3.69
C PHE A 30 14.15 10.56 4.30
N ARG A 31 13.60 10.44 5.49
CA ARG A 31 13.41 9.16 6.19
C ARG A 31 11.94 8.80 6.16
N VAL A 32 11.60 7.70 5.51
CA VAL A 32 10.23 7.21 5.36
C VAL A 32 10.09 5.90 6.13
N GLY A 33 9.21 5.86 7.13
CA GLY A 33 8.86 4.66 7.86
C GLY A 33 7.72 3.93 7.15
N VAL A 34 7.87 2.65 6.85
CA VAL A 34 6.85 1.81 6.20
C VAL A 34 6.44 0.71 7.18
N ALA A 35 5.22 0.79 7.71
CA ALA A 35 4.64 -0.21 8.59
C ALA A 35 3.68 -1.11 7.82
N LEU A 36 4.06 -2.36 7.59
CA LEU A 36 3.27 -3.36 6.87
C LEU A 36 2.33 -4.10 7.83
N TYR A 37 1.19 -4.60 7.33
CA TYR A 37 0.37 -5.52 8.09
C TYR A 37 1.05 -6.90 8.20
N GLN A 38 1.63 -7.36 7.09
CA GLN A 38 2.40 -8.60 6.98
C GLN A 38 3.37 -8.49 5.81
N GLN A 39 4.61 -8.91 6.00
CA GLN A 39 5.64 -8.86 4.96
C GLN A 39 5.57 -10.04 3.99
N GLU A 40 5.12 -11.21 4.46
CA GLU A 40 5.09 -12.45 3.66
C GLU A 40 3.95 -12.51 2.63
N ASP A 41 3.06 -11.51 2.58
CA ASP A 41 2.04 -11.38 1.54
C ASP A 41 2.70 -11.08 0.19
N THR A 42 2.47 -11.93 -0.81
CA THR A 42 3.09 -11.83 -2.15
C THR A 42 2.81 -10.51 -2.86
N PHE A 43 1.61 -9.93 -2.66
CA PHE A 43 1.26 -8.63 -3.23
C PHE A 43 2.02 -7.52 -2.50
N ILE A 44 2.04 -7.54 -1.17
CA ILE A 44 2.73 -6.55 -0.35
C ILE A 44 4.24 -6.59 -0.56
N GLU A 45 4.83 -7.77 -0.72
CA GLU A 45 6.23 -7.93 -1.12
C GLU A 45 6.52 -7.22 -2.45
N THR A 46 5.63 -7.38 -3.44
CA THR A 46 5.76 -6.69 -4.72
C THR A 46 5.63 -5.17 -4.58
N VAL A 47 4.63 -4.68 -3.84
CA VAL A 47 4.46 -3.25 -3.56
C VAL A 47 5.69 -2.68 -2.86
N THR A 48 6.22 -3.40 -1.87
CA THR A 48 7.41 -2.98 -1.11
C THR A 48 8.65 -2.86 -2.00
N ARG A 49 8.86 -3.81 -2.90
CA ARG A 49 9.95 -3.76 -3.88
C ARG A 49 9.81 -2.55 -4.83
N GLU A 50 8.60 -2.28 -5.31
CA GLU A 50 8.33 -1.13 -6.17
C GLU A 50 8.48 0.20 -5.42
N LEU A 51 8.09 0.28 -4.15
CA LEU A 51 8.35 1.45 -3.30
C LEU A 51 9.85 1.73 -3.17
N GLN A 52 10.66 0.68 -2.95
CA GLN A 52 12.12 0.83 -2.87
C GLN A 52 12.71 1.32 -4.19
N ARG A 53 12.25 0.77 -5.32
CA ARG A 53 12.68 1.21 -6.66
C ARG A 53 12.30 2.67 -6.91
N ALA A 54 11.04 3.04 -6.66
CA ALA A 54 10.56 4.41 -6.85
C ALA A 54 11.30 5.42 -5.96
N ALA A 55 11.65 5.03 -4.71
CA ALA A 55 12.44 5.90 -3.82
C ALA A 55 13.84 6.19 -4.37
N LEU A 56 14.50 5.19 -4.97
CA LEU A 56 15.81 5.36 -5.61
C LEU A 56 15.70 6.25 -6.85
N GLU A 57 14.78 5.94 -7.78
CA GLU A 57 14.60 6.69 -9.02
C GLU A 57 14.21 8.15 -8.76
N THR A 58 13.30 8.41 -7.81
CA THR A 58 12.90 9.77 -7.42
C THR A 58 14.06 10.50 -6.77
N GLY A 59 14.81 9.81 -5.91
CA GLY A 59 15.99 10.38 -5.27
C GLY A 59 17.03 10.85 -6.27
N ASP A 60 17.40 9.99 -7.21
CA ASP A 60 18.37 10.29 -8.26
C ASP A 60 17.89 11.43 -9.18
N GLY A 61 16.61 11.42 -9.57
CA GLY A 61 16.02 12.44 -10.45
C GLY A 61 15.91 13.82 -9.80
N GLN A 62 15.81 13.92 -8.48
CA GLN A 62 15.64 15.19 -7.76
C GLN A 62 16.88 15.63 -6.95
N GLY A 63 17.96 14.85 -6.99
CA GLY A 63 19.15 15.14 -6.19
C GLY A 63 18.91 15.07 -4.67
N ILE A 64 17.96 14.25 -4.22
CA ILE A 64 17.63 13.99 -2.84
C ILE A 64 17.90 12.53 -2.49
N LYS A 65 17.97 12.20 -1.22
CA LYS A 65 18.06 10.81 -0.76
C LYS A 65 16.79 10.41 -0.02
N ILE A 66 16.16 9.31 -0.43
CA ILE A 66 14.98 8.76 0.23
C ILE A 66 15.36 7.42 0.85
N ASN A 67 15.34 7.35 2.17
CA ASN A 67 15.62 6.12 2.92
C ASN A 67 14.31 5.52 3.42
N LEU A 68 13.97 4.33 2.94
CA LEU A 68 12.83 3.55 3.41
C LEU A 68 13.26 2.61 4.55
N TYR A 69 12.48 2.60 5.63
CA TYR A 69 12.64 1.68 6.75
C TYR A 69 11.36 0.87 6.90
N ILE A 70 11.42 -0.40 6.53
CA ILE A 70 10.26 -1.28 6.45
C ILE A 70 10.18 -2.11 7.71
N ALA A 71 9.01 -2.16 8.32
CA ALA A 71 8.71 -2.93 9.51
C ALA A 71 7.51 -3.85 9.27
N ASP A 72 7.64 -5.10 9.69
CA ASP A 72 6.61 -6.13 9.57
C ASP A 72 5.71 -6.13 10.82
N GLY A 73 4.43 -5.85 10.65
CA GLY A 73 3.42 -5.84 11.72
C GLY A 73 3.00 -7.23 12.19
N LYS A 74 3.31 -8.27 11.42
CA LYS A 74 3.01 -9.69 11.74
C LYS A 74 1.53 -9.89 12.10
N GLU A 75 0.64 -9.26 11.33
CA GLU A 75 -0.82 -9.30 11.54
C GLU A 75 -1.26 -8.79 12.94
N SER A 76 -0.39 -8.07 13.64
CA SER A 76 -0.66 -7.52 14.99
C SER A 76 -0.76 -6.00 14.96
N GLN A 77 -1.97 -5.47 15.17
CA GLN A 77 -2.18 -4.02 15.27
C GLN A 77 -1.39 -3.40 16.41
N ALA A 78 -1.22 -4.09 17.55
CA ALA A 78 -0.41 -3.61 18.65
C ALA A 78 1.07 -3.45 18.24
N THR A 79 1.63 -4.47 17.56
CA THR A 79 3.00 -4.40 17.02
C THR A 79 3.15 -3.26 16.02
N GLN A 80 2.17 -3.07 15.12
CA GLN A 80 2.20 -1.99 14.15
C GLN A 80 2.14 -0.61 14.82
N ASN A 81 1.31 -0.45 15.85
CA ASN A 81 1.23 0.79 16.62
C ASN A 81 2.58 1.15 17.28
N GLU A 82 3.28 0.15 17.87
CA GLU A 82 4.62 0.35 18.42
C GLU A 82 5.66 0.71 17.34
N GLN A 83 5.52 0.19 16.12
CA GLN A 83 6.40 0.55 15.01
C GLN A 83 6.19 2.00 14.59
N VAL A 84 4.93 2.44 14.51
CA VAL A 84 4.56 3.83 14.25
C VAL A 84 5.14 4.74 15.33
N ASP A 85 4.98 4.39 16.62
CA ASP A 85 5.55 5.16 17.72
C ASP A 85 7.07 5.33 17.56
N ARG A 86 7.78 4.24 17.26
CA ARG A 86 9.24 4.29 17.03
C ARG A 86 9.63 5.16 15.82
N PHE A 87 8.84 5.20 14.75
CA PHE A 87 9.11 6.08 13.63
C PHE A 87 8.92 7.55 14.02
N LEU A 88 7.84 7.88 14.72
CA LEU A 88 7.58 9.24 15.21
C LEU A 88 8.65 9.72 16.20
N GLU A 89 8.99 8.93 17.20
CA GLU A 89 10.01 9.23 18.21
C GLU A 89 11.40 9.46 17.58
N ARG A 90 11.72 8.75 16.50
CA ARG A 90 13.00 8.88 15.79
C ARG A 90 12.99 10.01 14.74
N GLY A 91 11.91 10.76 14.62
CA GLY A 91 11.78 11.91 13.72
C GLY A 91 11.85 11.51 12.25
N TYR A 92 11.04 10.53 11.83
CA TYR A 92 10.85 10.24 10.41
C TYR A 92 10.05 11.35 9.76
N ASP A 93 10.33 11.65 8.48
CA ASP A 93 9.69 12.75 7.75
C ASP A 93 8.29 12.38 7.24
N VAL A 94 8.04 11.09 6.99
CA VAL A 94 6.77 10.54 6.49
C VAL A 94 6.59 9.11 7.01
N ILE A 95 5.34 8.72 7.27
CA ILE A 95 4.98 7.33 7.59
C ILE A 95 4.05 6.79 6.53
N CYS A 96 4.36 5.63 5.97
CA CYS A 96 3.49 4.84 5.10
C CYS A 96 2.95 3.64 5.88
N VAL A 97 1.65 3.41 5.85
CA VAL A 97 1.01 2.37 6.65
C VAL A 97 0.09 1.50 5.80
N ASN A 98 0.40 0.21 5.74
CA ASN A 98 -0.53 -0.80 5.31
C ASN A 98 -1.19 -1.38 6.57
N VAL A 99 -2.29 -0.77 7.00
CA VAL A 99 -2.89 -0.99 8.32
C VAL A 99 -3.35 -2.44 8.52
N VAL A 100 -3.11 -2.99 9.72
CA VAL A 100 -3.60 -4.34 10.08
C VAL A 100 -5.11 -4.33 10.19
N ASP A 101 -5.64 -3.43 11.01
CA ASP A 101 -7.07 -3.22 11.20
C ASP A 101 -7.46 -1.81 10.74
N ARG A 102 -8.28 -1.73 9.69
CA ARG A 102 -8.72 -0.45 9.13
C ARG A 102 -9.46 0.44 10.14
N THR A 103 -10.10 -0.15 11.14
CA THR A 103 -10.84 0.58 12.17
C THR A 103 -9.93 1.17 13.25
N ALA A 104 -8.66 0.77 13.28
CA ALA A 104 -7.65 1.30 14.19
C ALA A 104 -6.84 2.47 13.59
N ALA A 105 -7.13 2.89 12.36
CA ALA A 105 -6.40 3.95 11.67
C ALA A 105 -6.45 5.30 12.41
N ALA A 106 -7.56 5.61 13.09
CA ALA A 106 -7.72 6.83 13.88
C ALA A 106 -6.57 7.03 14.90
N VAL A 107 -6.16 5.96 15.57
CA VAL A 107 -5.07 6.01 16.57
C VAL A 107 -3.75 6.40 15.91
N ILE A 108 -3.46 5.86 14.72
CA ILE A 108 -2.25 6.16 13.96
C ILE A 108 -2.29 7.62 13.48
N ILE A 109 -3.44 8.08 12.98
CA ILE A 109 -3.64 9.45 12.50
C ILE A 109 -3.44 10.45 13.65
N ASP A 110 -4.04 10.20 14.81
CA ASP A 110 -3.92 11.09 15.98
C ASP A 110 -2.45 11.21 16.45
N LYS A 111 -1.70 10.11 16.46
CA LYS A 111 -0.27 10.11 16.78
C LYS A 111 0.56 10.87 15.74
N ALA A 112 0.31 10.62 14.46
CA ALA A 112 0.98 11.30 13.36
C ALA A 112 0.70 12.81 13.37
N GLN A 113 -0.55 13.21 13.64
CA GLN A 113 -0.96 14.60 13.80
C GLN A 113 -0.27 15.27 14.98
N ALA A 114 -0.19 14.59 16.12
CA ALA A 114 0.47 15.14 17.32
C ALA A 114 1.98 15.38 17.08
N ALA A 115 2.61 14.59 16.21
CA ALA A 115 4.02 14.73 15.82
C ALA A 115 4.21 15.62 14.59
N ASP A 116 3.16 16.09 13.93
CA ASP A 116 3.14 16.81 12.65
C ASP A 116 3.89 16.04 11.53
N VAL A 117 3.74 14.72 11.50
CA VAL A 117 4.38 13.83 10.51
C VAL A 117 3.31 13.26 9.58
N PRO A 118 3.31 13.59 8.27
CA PRO A 118 2.33 13.07 7.31
C PRO A 118 2.24 11.55 7.31
N VAL A 119 1.01 11.02 7.22
CA VAL A 119 0.75 9.58 7.12
C VAL A 119 0.06 9.25 5.80
N ILE A 120 0.57 8.24 5.12
CA ILE A 120 0.03 7.72 3.86
C ILE A 120 -0.39 6.27 4.09
N PHE A 121 -1.68 6.02 4.13
CA PHE A 121 -2.20 4.67 4.11
C PHE A 121 -2.17 4.11 2.70
N PHE A 122 -1.94 2.83 2.56
CA PHE A 122 -1.95 2.18 1.24
C PHE A 122 -2.52 0.78 1.31
N ASN A 123 -3.07 0.30 0.17
CA ASN A 123 -3.73 -0.99 -0.01
C ASN A 123 -5.01 -1.13 0.85
N ARG A 124 -4.90 -1.30 2.15
CA ARG A 124 -6.05 -1.40 3.06
C ARG A 124 -6.56 0.00 3.39
N GLU A 125 -7.77 0.31 2.91
CA GLU A 125 -8.37 1.63 3.05
C GLU A 125 -8.88 1.84 4.48
N PRO A 126 -8.43 2.88 5.19
CA PRO A 126 -9.03 3.29 6.46
C PRO A 126 -10.51 3.65 6.32
N VAL A 127 -11.19 3.76 7.43
CA VAL A 127 -12.55 4.34 7.46
C VAL A 127 -12.46 5.80 7.00
N GLU A 128 -13.36 6.22 6.11
CA GLU A 128 -13.31 7.55 5.48
C GLU A 128 -13.37 8.69 6.51
N GLU A 129 -14.15 8.51 7.56
CA GLU A 129 -14.26 9.46 8.67
C GLU A 129 -12.92 9.65 9.38
N ASP A 130 -12.11 8.61 9.48
CA ASP A 130 -10.78 8.70 10.09
C ASP A 130 -9.82 9.48 9.21
N LEU A 131 -9.81 9.26 7.90
CA LEU A 131 -8.98 10.03 6.97
C LEU A 131 -9.27 11.53 6.99
N ARG A 132 -10.54 11.92 7.26
CA ARG A 132 -10.95 13.33 7.36
C ARG A 132 -10.48 14.02 8.64
N ARG A 133 -9.99 13.29 9.64
CA ARG A 133 -9.56 13.85 10.95
C ARG A 133 -8.36 14.78 10.79
N TRP A 134 -7.52 14.56 9.79
CA TRP A 134 -6.32 15.35 9.58
C TRP A 134 -5.99 15.53 8.09
N LYS A 135 -5.65 16.77 7.71
CA LYS A 135 -5.38 17.14 6.31
C LYS A 135 -4.11 16.50 5.71
N HIS A 136 -3.23 15.94 6.53
CA HIS A 136 -2.02 15.23 6.11
C HIS A 136 -2.13 13.71 6.31
N ALA A 137 -3.35 13.19 6.44
CA ALA A 137 -3.65 11.77 6.31
C ALA A 137 -4.13 11.51 4.87
N TYR A 138 -3.46 10.59 4.18
CA TYR A 138 -3.71 10.27 2.77
C TYR A 138 -3.96 8.78 2.61
N TYR A 139 -4.66 8.42 1.54
CA TYR A 139 -4.83 7.03 1.13
C TYR A 139 -4.45 6.86 -0.33
N VAL A 140 -3.73 5.78 -0.62
CA VAL A 140 -3.36 5.33 -1.97
C VAL A 140 -3.78 3.88 -2.14
N GLY A 141 -4.74 3.66 -3.01
CA GLY A 141 -5.28 2.33 -3.31
C GLY A 141 -6.22 2.35 -4.50
N LEU A 142 -6.80 1.19 -4.79
CA LEU A 142 -7.84 1.06 -5.81
C LEU A 142 -9.20 0.91 -5.12
N PRO A 143 -10.27 1.52 -5.66
CA PRO A 143 -11.61 1.24 -5.19
C PRO A 143 -11.92 -0.26 -5.39
N ALA A 144 -12.12 -0.97 -4.30
CA ALA A 144 -12.33 -2.43 -4.32
C ALA A 144 -13.58 -2.83 -5.12
N GLY A 145 -14.62 -1.97 -5.09
CA GLY A 145 -15.83 -2.15 -5.90
C GLY A 145 -15.56 -2.13 -7.39
N ASP A 146 -14.76 -1.18 -7.87
CA ASP A 146 -14.41 -1.07 -9.30
C ASP A 146 -13.61 -2.30 -9.76
N ALA A 147 -12.68 -2.80 -8.93
CA ALA A 147 -11.97 -4.03 -9.21
C ALA A 147 -12.90 -5.24 -9.31
N GLY A 148 -13.93 -5.31 -8.46
CA GLY A 148 -14.98 -6.33 -8.55
C GLY A 148 -15.80 -6.22 -9.82
N VAL A 149 -16.22 -5.01 -10.21
CA VAL A 149 -16.95 -4.76 -11.47
C VAL A 149 -16.13 -5.24 -12.67
N LEU A 150 -14.87 -4.80 -12.78
CA LEU A 150 -13.97 -5.22 -13.86
C LEU A 150 -13.78 -6.74 -13.91
N GLN A 151 -13.67 -7.40 -12.78
CA GLN A 151 -13.60 -8.86 -12.70
C GLN A 151 -14.88 -9.51 -13.23
N GLY A 152 -16.04 -8.96 -12.87
CA GLY A 152 -17.34 -9.42 -13.38
C GLY A 152 -17.49 -9.20 -14.89
N GLU A 153 -17.04 -8.06 -15.41
CA GLU A 153 -17.04 -7.74 -16.83
C GLU A 153 -16.16 -8.70 -17.66
N LEU A 154 -14.96 -9.06 -17.15
CA LEU A 154 -14.09 -10.05 -17.80
C LEU A 154 -14.77 -11.43 -17.90
N VAL A 155 -15.48 -11.84 -16.85
CA VAL A 155 -16.23 -13.10 -16.85
C VAL A 155 -17.43 -13.01 -17.78
N LEU A 156 -18.13 -11.87 -17.79
CA LEU A 156 -19.26 -11.62 -18.70
C LEU A 156 -18.84 -11.69 -20.17
N ASP A 157 -17.76 -11.05 -20.54
CA ASP A 157 -17.20 -11.09 -21.90
C ASP A 157 -16.86 -12.52 -22.31
N ALA A 158 -16.21 -13.28 -21.43
CA ALA A 158 -15.91 -14.68 -21.65
C ALA A 158 -17.19 -15.51 -21.83
N TRP A 159 -18.22 -15.30 -20.99
CA TRP A 159 -19.51 -15.99 -21.06
C TRP A 159 -20.25 -15.70 -22.37
N GLN A 160 -20.24 -14.44 -22.83
CA GLN A 160 -20.90 -14.02 -24.05
C GLN A 160 -20.18 -14.53 -25.32
N SER A 161 -18.85 -14.52 -25.31
CA SER A 161 -18.04 -14.85 -26.49
C SER A 161 -17.75 -16.35 -26.63
N ARG A 162 -17.79 -17.12 -25.56
CA ARG A 162 -17.42 -18.53 -25.50
C ARG A 162 -18.44 -19.39 -24.74
N ARG A 163 -19.72 -19.06 -24.86
CA ARG A 163 -20.77 -19.73 -24.07
C ARG A 163 -20.79 -21.24 -24.31
N ASP A 164 -20.68 -21.71 -25.55
CA ASP A 164 -20.70 -23.14 -25.88
C ASP A 164 -19.56 -23.95 -25.22
N GLU A 165 -18.46 -23.27 -24.86
CA GLU A 165 -17.33 -23.89 -24.15
C GLU A 165 -17.53 -23.88 -22.63
N LEU A 166 -18.19 -22.84 -22.11
CA LEU A 166 -18.33 -22.58 -20.68
C LEU A 166 -19.62 -23.18 -20.11
N ASP A 167 -20.70 -23.18 -20.85
CA ASP A 167 -21.99 -23.80 -20.51
C ASP A 167 -21.98 -25.29 -20.93
N ARG A 168 -21.19 -26.09 -20.22
CA ARG A 168 -20.90 -27.48 -20.63
C ARG A 168 -22.10 -28.42 -20.52
N ASN A 169 -23.04 -28.14 -19.63
CA ASN A 169 -24.28 -28.90 -19.46
C ASN A 169 -25.46 -28.33 -20.27
N GLY A 170 -25.29 -27.13 -20.88
CA GLY A 170 -26.27 -26.50 -21.77
C GLY A 170 -27.51 -25.96 -21.04
N ASP A 171 -27.44 -25.73 -19.71
CA ASP A 171 -28.59 -25.27 -18.94
C ASP A 171 -28.73 -23.72 -18.91
N GLY A 172 -27.77 -23.00 -19.49
CA GLY A 172 -27.80 -21.56 -19.54
C GLY A 172 -27.40 -20.86 -18.25
N VAL A 173 -26.85 -21.59 -17.27
CA VAL A 173 -26.42 -21.08 -15.97
C VAL A 173 -24.91 -21.07 -15.88
N LEU A 174 -24.34 -19.91 -15.53
CA LEU A 174 -22.90 -19.79 -15.24
C LEU A 174 -22.62 -20.39 -13.87
N GLN A 175 -22.10 -21.60 -13.86
CA GLN A 175 -21.65 -22.26 -12.65
C GLN A 175 -20.22 -21.81 -12.30
N TYR A 176 -19.98 -21.45 -11.04
CA TYR A 176 -18.68 -20.94 -10.64
C TYR A 176 -18.25 -21.39 -9.25
N VAL A 177 -16.95 -21.37 -9.02
CA VAL A 177 -16.33 -21.46 -7.69
C VAL A 177 -15.67 -20.12 -7.36
N MET A 178 -15.61 -19.74 -6.08
CA MET A 178 -15.08 -18.45 -5.64
C MET A 178 -13.92 -18.64 -4.65
N LEU A 179 -12.74 -18.17 -5.03
CA LEU A 179 -11.62 -17.99 -4.10
C LEU A 179 -11.71 -16.58 -3.51
N GLU A 180 -11.88 -16.51 -2.22
CA GLU A 180 -12.00 -15.25 -1.49
C GLU A 180 -10.70 -14.91 -0.77
N GLY A 181 -10.50 -13.63 -0.48
CA GLY A 181 -9.38 -13.15 0.32
C GLY A 181 -9.56 -13.46 1.81
N GLU A 182 -9.08 -12.57 2.66
CA GLU A 182 -9.20 -12.65 4.11
C GLU A 182 -10.64 -12.33 4.54
N PRO A 183 -11.26 -13.12 5.42
CA PRO A 183 -12.60 -12.83 5.95
C PRO A 183 -12.65 -11.47 6.66
N GLY A 184 -13.67 -10.67 6.36
CA GLY A 184 -13.82 -9.32 6.92
C GLY A 184 -12.98 -8.24 6.24
N HIS A 185 -12.07 -8.60 5.34
CA HIS A 185 -11.32 -7.63 4.55
C HIS A 185 -12.24 -6.96 3.51
N GLN A 186 -12.29 -5.62 3.51
CA GLN A 186 -13.17 -4.85 2.63
C GLN A 186 -13.01 -5.23 1.14
N ASP A 187 -11.76 -5.34 0.67
CA ASP A 187 -11.49 -5.72 -0.71
C ASP A 187 -12.03 -7.11 -1.06
N ALA A 188 -11.90 -8.08 -0.15
CA ALA A 188 -12.43 -9.43 -0.37
C ALA A 188 -13.94 -9.40 -0.51
N LEU A 189 -14.62 -8.69 0.40
CA LEU A 189 -16.08 -8.56 0.40
C LEU A 189 -16.58 -7.86 -0.87
N LEU A 190 -16.06 -6.66 -1.17
CA LEU A 190 -16.51 -5.87 -2.30
C LEU A 190 -16.18 -6.51 -3.66
N ARG A 191 -14.99 -7.08 -3.82
CA ARG A 191 -14.64 -7.79 -5.07
C ARG A 191 -15.53 -9.00 -5.30
N THR A 192 -15.81 -9.77 -4.26
CA THR A 192 -16.73 -10.92 -4.34
C THR A 192 -18.14 -10.48 -4.70
N GLU A 193 -18.68 -9.48 -4.00
CA GLU A 193 -20.03 -8.98 -4.24
C GLU A 193 -20.17 -8.36 -5.62
N TYR A 194 -19.30 -7.42 -5.99
CA TYR A 194 -19.43 -6.68 -7.23
C TYR A 194 -19.14 -7.52 -8.48
N SER A 195 -18.26 -8.52 -8.40
CA SER A 195 -18.04 -9.42 -9.54
C SER A 195 -19.30 -10.21 -9.89
N ILE A 196 -20.00 -10.73 -8.91
CA ILE A 196 -21.23 -11.49 -9.14
C ILE A 196 -22.41 -10.58 -9.46
N SER A 197 -22.56 -9.44 -8.78
CA SER A 197 -23.63 -8.50 -9.07
C SER A 197 -23.55 -7.92 -10.48
N THR A 198 -22.36 -7.78 -11.04
CA THR A 198 -22.15 -7.36 -12.45
C THR A 198 -22.75 -8.38 -13.42
N LEU A 199 -22.53 -9.66 -13.20
CA LEU A 199 -23.11 -10.75 -14.01
C LEU A 199 -24.64 -10.78 -13.89
N ILE A 200 -25.16 -10.69 -12.67
CA ILE A 200 -26.60 -10.69 -12.41
C ILE A 200 -27.29 -9.48 -13.08
N LYS A 201 -26.70 -8.28 -12.96
CA LYS A 201 -27.23 -7.06 -13.61
C LYS A 201 -27.22 -7.15 -15.14
N ALA A 202 -26.29 -7.91 -15.71
CA ALA A 202 -26.24 -8.20 -17.14
C ALA A 202 -27.22 -9.32 -17.58
N GLY A 203 -28.04 -9.85 -16.66
CA GLY A 203 -29.03 -10.89 -16.95
C GLY A 203 -28.46 -12.30 -17.03
N VAL A 204 -27.25 -12.54 -16.54
CA VAL A 204 -26.67 -13.89 -16.49
C VAL A 204 -27.16 -14.62 -15.24
N SER A 205 -27.78 -15.78 -15.46
CA SER A 205 -28.09 -16.70 -14.36
C SER A 205 -26.81 -17.31 -13.84
N THR A 206 -26.60 -17.27 -12.53
CA THR A 206 -25.36 -17.75 -11.88
C THR A 206 -25.64 -18.74 -10.78
N GLU A 207 -24.80 -19.77 -10.66
CA GLU A 207 -24.84 -20.75 -9.57
C GLU A 207 -23.46 -20.90 -8.93
N LYS A 208 -23.36 -20.62 -7.63
CA LYS A 208 -22.14 -20.81 -6.88
C LYS A 208 -22.02 -22.26 -6.39
N LEU A 209 -21.11 -23.03 -6.97
CA LEU A 209 -20.84 -24.41 -6.59
C LEU A 209 -20.09 -24.49 -5.25
N ALA A 210 -19.10 -23.62 -5.08
CA ALA A 210 -18.31 -23.56 -3.85
C ALA A 210 -17.66 -22.19 -3.64
N SER A 211 -17.30 -21.87 -2.40
CA SER A 211 -16.41 -20.77 -2.06
C SER A 211 -15.48 -21.13 -0.90
N ALA A 212 -14.31 -20.48 -0.84
CA ALA A 212 -13.37 -20.63 0.26
C ALA A 212 -12.53 -19.38 0.44
N ALA A 213 -12.38 -18.95 1.69
CA ALA A 213 -11.37 -17.96 2.06
C ALA A 213 -9.97 -18.60 1.97
N THR A 214 -9.06 -17.91 1.30
CA THR A 214 -7.67 -18.35 1.10
C THR A 214 -6.66 -17.36 1.65
N ASN A 215 -7.12 -16.32 2.36
CA ASN A 215 -6.33 -15.36 3.12
C ASN A 215 -5.16 -14.76 2.29
N TRP A 216 -5.39 -14.48 1.00
CA TRP A 216 -4.38 -13.99 0.06
C TRP A 216 -3.18 -14.95 -0.14
N GLN A 217 -3.26 -16.18 0.36
CA GLN A 217 -2.18 -17.16 0.31
C GLN A 217 -2.27 -18.03 -0.94
N ARG A 218 -1.29 -17.85 -1.83
CA ARG A 218 -1.20 -18.58 -3.11
C ARG A 218 -1.27 -20.11 -2.94
N GLY A 219 -0.60 -20.64 -1.91
CA GLY A 219 -0.60 -22.09 -1.63
C GLY A 219 -1.99 -22.60 -1.27
N GLN A 220 -2.71 -21.90 -0.40
CA GLN A 220 -4.09 -22.27 -0.03
C GLN A 220 -5.02 -22.21 -1.23
N ALA A 221 -4.94 -21.14 -2.04
CA ALA A 221 -5.73 -20.98 -3.25
C ALA A 221 -5.48 -22.12 -4.25
N GLY A 222 -4.22 -22.49 -4.48
CA GLY A 222 -3.84 -23.59 -5.38
C GLY A 222 -4.37 -24.94 -4.92
N ILE A 223 -4.25 -25.26 -3.63
CA ILE A 223 -4.78 -26.50 -3.05
C ILE A 223 -6.31 -26.54 -3.23
N ARG A 224 -7.00 -25.47 -2.89
CA ARG A 224 -8.47 -25.41 -2.98
C ARG A 224 -8.96 -25.54 -4.43
N MET A 225 -8.33 -24.80 -5.36
CA MET A 225 -8.67 -24.90 -6.79
C MET A 225 -8.42 -26.33 -7.32
N SER A 226 -7.32 -26.96 -6.96
CA SER A 226 -7.04 -28.34 -7.37
C SER A 226 -8.05 -29.35 -6.85
N GLN A 227 -8.64 -29.11 -5.68
CA GLN A 227 -9.74 -29.93 -5.16
C GLN A 227 -11.01 -29.76 -6.01
N TRP A 228 -11.41 -28.52 -6.27
CA TRP A 228 -12.61 -28.20 -7.04
C TRP A 228 -12.54 -28.63 -8.50
N LEU A 229 -11.36 -28.57 -9.12
CA LEU A 229 -11.19 -29.11 -10.48
C LEU A 229 -11.36 -30.64 -10.55
N ARG A 230 -11.15 -31.37 -9.46
CA ARG A 230 -11.47 -32.80 -9.39
C ARG A 230 -12.94 -33.09 -9.08
N GLU A 231 -13.60 -32.17 -8.39
CA GLU A 231 -14.98 -32.35 -7.94
C GLU A 231 -16.01 -31.88 -8.98
N PHE A 232 -15.71 -30.77 -9.66
CA PHE A 232 -16.64 -30.10 -10.59
C PHE A 232 -16.11 -30.00 -12.02
N GLY A 233 -14.85 -30.37 -12.29
CA GLY A 233 -14.18 -30.20 -13.58
C GLY A 233 -14.38 -31.29 -14.63
#